data_3fcc57934f0edb22480c0b94194684c2
#
_entry.id   3fcc57934f0edb22480c0b94194684c2
#
_cell.length_a   1.000
_cell.length_b   1.000
_cell.length_c   1.000
_cell.angle_alpha   90.00
_cell.angle_beta   90.00
_cell.angle_gamma   90.00
#
_symmetry.space_group_name_H-M   'P 1'
#
loop_
_entity.id
_entity.type
_entity.pdbx_description
1 polymer ?
#
loop_
_entity_poly.entity_id
_entity_poly.type
_entity_poly.pdbx_seq_one_letter_code
_entity_poly.pdbx_strand_id
1 'polypeptide(L)'
;MAFRLALAVGWVYTQRAMATASPPATPNPAPGPPDPELQTAVQYLRAGWIDRAEPLFRAAQGRYGDRPDILHYLAVCLSQRGALADAEALWRKALAKDPNEPMLSYNLGLMARRMGRLDEAAKRFRDTIRRAPTHVEARLALASLHLDQGRFAAAERELAEFTYNLDRAIQQPGGEVLKPLQARGRNMLGHALYRLGHYGPAIEVLDMALQDVGDDAARRGQIMSDRALALGGLNHHDEAIAEAERALALAPQSPSINHVLGFVLYFAGRPSDAVAPIEKALELDPSFAPALKTLALARTAAGQTDSAIEVLRQALRNNAADRDAILQLSFLQIEHGRFAEAVETLAPFLAEAPNDVRALNNQGLALRGLKRQEEARRTLKRASRLAPDDPLVLTNLGTVLVDLGRAAEARALHEHALRSLPGDPRLLANYGLCLAALGERDRARETLDAALANDPGNMEALTARAALDAEPQASADK
;
A
#
# COMPACT_ATOMS: atom_id res chain seq x y z
N MET A 1 11.69 10.81 7.37
CA MET A 1 11.98 9.67 6.46
C MET A 1 11.19 8.42 6.85
N ALA A 2 11.04 8.10 8.15
CA ALA A 2 10.23 6.97 8.65
C ALA A 2 8.77 6.99 8.16
N PHE A 3 8.13 8.15 8.07
CA PHE A 3 6.73 8.30 7.63
C PHE A 3 6.50 7.95 6.16
N ARG A 4 7.48 8.15 5.25
CA ARG A 4 7.39 7.74 3.84
C ARG A 4 7.51 6.23 3.61
N LEU A 5 8.18 5.51 4.50
CA LEU A 5 8.28 4.05 4.48
C LEU A 5 6.97 3.37 4.91
N ALA A 6 6.22 4.01 5.82
CA ALA A 6 4.94 3.50 6.31
C ALA A 6 3.78 3.61 5.30
N LEU A 7 3.90 4.48 4.29
CA LEU A 7 2.87 4.66 3.25
C LEU A 7 2.60 3.37 2.43
N ALA A 8 3.52 2.40 2.46
CA ALA A 8 3.32 1.09 1.83
C ALA A 8 2.38 0.14 2.62
N VAL A 9 2.13 0.41 3.90
CA VAL A 9 1.44 -0.52 4.82
C VAL A 9 -0.10 -0.38 4.82
N GLY A 10 -0.67 0.73 4.32
CA GLY A 10 -2.10 1.06 4.46
C GLY A 10 -3.09 0.43 3.46
N TRP A 11 -2.71 -0.59 2.67
CA TRP A 11 -3.41 -0.87 1.41
C TRP A 11 -4.45 -2.00 1.36
N VAL A 12 -4.80 -2.70 2.39
CA VAL A 12 -5.74 -3.87 2.32
C VAL A 12 -7.22 -3.54 2.60
N TYR A 13 -7.54 -2.27 2.80
CA TYR A 13 -8.88 -1.83 3.22
C TYR A 13 -10.03 -2.06 2.24
N THR A 14 -9.73 -2.21 0.94
CA THR A 14 -10.77 -2.18 -0.09
C THR A 14 -11.30 -3.54 -0.51
N GLN A 15 -10.60 -4.63 -0.25
CA GLN A 15 -11.04 -5.92 -0.76
C GLN A 15 -12.23 -6.56 0.00
N ARG A 16 -12.33 -6.42 1.32
CA ARG A 16 -13.43 -7.03 2.09
C ARG A 16 -14.71 -6.19 2.13
N ALA A 17 -14.59 -4.85 2.16
CA ALA A 17 -15.76 -3.96 2.10
C ALA A 17 -16.47 -4.00 0.73
N MET A 18 -15.81 -4.49 -0.31
CA MET A 18 -16.39 -4.65 -1.65
C MET A 18 -16.85 -6.07 -2.01
N ALA A 19 -16.65 -7.05 -1.11
CA ALA A 19 -17.28 -8.37 -1.26
C ALA A 19 -18.81 -8.30 -1.16
N THR A 20 -19.37 -7.22 -0.62
CA THR A 20 -20.77 -6.83 -0.78
C THR A 20 -20.91 -5.95 -2.02
N ALA A 21 -20.52 -6.46 -3.19
CA ALA A 21 -20.80 -5.80 -4.45
C ALA A 21 -22.31 -5.59 -4.56
N SER A 22 -22.73 -4.34 -4.78
CA SER A 22 -24.09 -4.03 -5.15
C SER A 22 -24.52 -5.00 -6.26
N PRO A 23 -25.73 -5.57 -6.22
CA PRO A 23 -26.18 -6.44 -7.29
C PRO A 23 -26.01 -5.70 -8.62
N PRO A 24 -25.65 -6.40 -9.69
CA PRO A 24 -25.47 -5.77 -10.99
C PRO A 24 -26.73 -4.97 -11.34
N ALA A 25 -26.53 -3.70 -11.72
CA ALA A 25 -27.63 -2.82 -12.06
C ALA A 25 -28.42 -3.39 -13.24
N THR A 26 -29.72 -3.27 -13.19
CA THR A 26 -30.60 -3.81 -14.23
C THR A 26 -30.77 -2.80 -15.36
N PRO A 27 -30.67 -3.19 -16.64
CA PRO A 27 -30.98 -2.32 -17.76
C PRO A 27 -32.47 -1.92 -17.78
N ASN A 28 -32.77 -0.77 -18.36
CA ASN A 28 -34.14 -0.40 -18.68
C ASN A 28 -34.70 -1.44 -19.70
N PRO A 29 -35.92 -1.99 -19.49
CA PRO A 29 -36.48 -2.96 -20.44
C PRO A 29 -36.67 -2.31 -21.81
N ALA A 30 -36.21 -3.00 -22.85
CA ALA A 30 -36.47 -2.59 -24.23
C ALA A 30 -38.00 -2.44 -24.50
N PRO A 31 -38.42 -1.48 -25.35
CA PRO A 31 -39.83 -1.27 -25.67
C PRO A 31 -40.37 -2.42 -26.50
N GLY A 32 -40.93 -3.42 -25.86
CA GLY A 32 -41.71 -4.50 -26.40
C GLY A 32 -42.91 -4.74 -25.49
N PRO A 33 -43.96 -5.46 -25.92
CA PRO A 33 -45.08 -5.76 -25.04
C PRO A 33 -44.56 -6.45 -23.79
N PRO A 34 -45.04 -6.05 -22.59
CA PRO A 34 -44.56 -6.58 -21.32
C PRO A 34 -44.84 -8.10 -21.28
N ASP A 35 -43.76 -8.91 -21.33
CA ASP A 35 -43.85 -10.35 -21.03
C ASP A 35 -43.98 -10.56 -19.51
N PRO A 36 -45.14 -11.03 -19.01
CA PRO A 36 -45.34 -11.21 -17.58
C PRO A 36 -44.36 -12.17 -16.93
N GLU A 37 -43.89 -13.19 -17.69
CA GLU A 37 -42.91 -14.15 -17.16
C GLU A 37 -41.54 -13.53 -17.07
N LEU A 38 -41.15 -12.68 -18.02
CA LEU A 38 -39.88 -11.94 -17.93
C LEU A 38 -39.89 -10.95 -16.77
N GLN A 39 -41.02 -10.27 -16.53
CA GLN A 39 -41.15 -9.41 -15.34
C GLN A 39 -41.06 -10.20 -14.05
N THR A 40 -41.69 -11.38 -13.97
CA THR A 40 -41.60 -12.29 -12.82
C THR A 40 -40.16 -12.76 -12.62
N ALA A 41 -39.43 -13.12 -13.68
CA ALA A 41 -38.05 -13.50 -13.64
C ALA A 41 -37.14 -12.37 -13.05
N VAL A 42 -37.39 -11.12 -13.47
CA VAL A 42 -36.69 -9.94 -12.93
C VAL A 42 -37.00 -9.73 -11.46
N GLN A 43 -38.24 -9.94 -11.02
CA GLN A 43 -38.62 -9.85 -9.60
C GLN A 43 -37.92 -10.93 -8.78
N TYR A 44 -37.87 -12.18 -9.25
CA TYR A 44 -37.13 -13.25 -8.59
C TYR A 44 -35.63 -12.94 -8.51
N LEU A 45 -35.05 -12.41 -9.57
CA LEU A 45 -33.65 -11.99 -9.57
C LEU A 45 -33.38 -10.90 -8.52
N ARG A 46 -34.24 -9.87 -8.44
CA ARG A 46 -34.17 -8.79 -7.43
C ARG A 46 -34.34 -9.32 -6.01
N ALA A 47 -35.16 -10.36 -5.81
CA ALA A 47 -35.33 -11.03 -4.51
C ALA A 47 -34.18 -12.00 -4.19
N GLY A 48 -33.19 -12.18 -5.05
CA GLY A 48 -32.07 -13.12 -4.87
C GLY A 48 -32.45 -14.59 -5.15
N TRP A 49 -33.62 -14.87 -5.69
CA TRP A 49 -34.10 -16.22 -5.96
C TRP A 49 -33.62 -16.71 -7.34
N ILE A 50 -32.29 -16.90 -7.46
CA ILE A 50 -31.60 -17.21 -8.73
C ILE A 50 -32.13 -18.49 -9.35
N ASP A 51 -32.37 -19.54 -8.53
CA ASP A 51 -32.86 -20.84 -9.00
C ASP A 51 -34.28 -20.76 -9.62
N ARG A 52 -35.05 -19.74 -9.28
CA ARG A 52 -36.35 -19.48 -9.87
C ARG A 52 -36.27 -18.52 -11.06
N ALA A 53 -35.33 -17.59 -11.07
CA ALA A 53 -35.16 -16.59 -12.11
C ALA A 53 -34.53 -17.19 -13.40
N GLU A 54 -33.46 -17.98 -13.26
CA GLU A 54 -32.69 -18.49 -14.40
C GLU A 54 -33.53 -19.34 -15.39
N PRO A 55 -34.37 -20.30 -14.96
CA PRO A 55 -35.20 -21.08 -15.88
C PRO A 55 -36.15 -20.22 -16.70
N LEU A 56 -36.71 -19.14 -16.11
CA LEU A 56 -37.60 -18.23 -16.82
C LEU A 56 -36.85 -17.40 -17.88
N PHE A 57 -35.62 -16.93 -17.55
CA PHE A 57 -34.79 -16.26 -18.53
C PHE A 57 -34.34 -17.20 -19.67
N ARG A 58 -34.05 -18.47 -19.38
CA ARG A 58 -33.75 -19.48 -20.43
C ARG A 58 -34.97 -19.75 -21.32
N ALA A 59 -36.16 -19.85 -20.74
CA ALA A 59 -37.40 -19.98 -21.50
C ALA A 59 -37.65 -18.75 -22.37
N ALA A 60 -37.40 -17.54 -21.84
CA ALA A 60 -37.48 -16.29 -22.60
C ALA A 60 -36.44 -16.26 -23.72
N GLN A 61 -35.22 -16.71 -23.52
CA GLN A 61 -34.21 -16.84 -24.57
C GLN A 61 -34.68 -17.79 -25.69
N GLY A 62 -35.29 -18.91 -25.34
CA GLY A 62 -35.85 -19.85 -26.32
C GLY A 62 -36.98 -19.22 -27.19
N ARG A 63 -37.78 -18.34 -26.57
CA ARG A 63 -38.91 -17.66 -27.28
C ARG A 63 -38.48 -16.45 -28.09
N TYR A 64 -37.60 -15.62 -27.55
CA TYR A 64 -37.26 -14.31 -28.12
C TYR A 64 -35.84 -14.24 -28.68
N GLY A 65 -35.10 -15.36 -28.65
CA GLY A 65 -33.71 -15.43 -29.09
C GLY A 65 -32.75 -14.68 -28.17
N ASP A 66 -31.60 -14.38 -28.71
CA ASP A 66 -30.49 -13.73 -28.00
C ASP A 66 -30.68 -12.20 -27.91
N ARG A 67 -31.76 -11.74 -27.29
CA ARG A 67 -31.94 -10.33 -26.97
C ARG A 67 -30.91 -9.87 -25.92
N PRO A 68 -30.34 -8.67 -26.07
CA PRO A 68 -29.31 -8.16 -25.16
C PRO A 68 -29.72 -8.16 -23.68
N ASP A 69 -30.98 -7.78 -23.39
CA ASP A 69 -31.52 -7.74 -22.01
C ASP A 69 -31.67 -9.15 -21.42
N ILE A 70 -32.14 -10.14 -22.20
CA ILE A 70 -32.26 -11.53 -21.74
C ILE A 70 -30.85 -12.11 -21.47
N LEU A 71 -29.92 -11.92 -22.41
CA LEU A 71 -28.54 -12.36 -22.24
C LEU A 71 -27.88 -11.72 -20.99
N HIS A 72 -28.18 -10.43 -20.76
CA HIS A 72 -27.71 -9.74 -19.56
C HIS A 72 -28.24 -10.40 -18.27
N TYR A 73 -29.53 -10.64 -18.15
CA TYR A 73 -30.11 -11.24 -16.96
C TYR A 73 -29.61 -12.68 -16.72
N LEU A 74 -29.46 -13.47 -17.77
CA LEU A 74 -28.83 -14.80 -17.67
C LEU A 74 -27.39 -14.71 -17.18
N ALA A 75 -26.61 -13.78 -17.70
CA ALA A 75 -25.25 -13.55 -17.27
C ALA A 75 -25.18 -13.15 -15.78
N VAL A 76 -26.15 -12.35 -15.30
CA VAL A 76 -26.28 -12.01 -13.87
C VAL A 76 -26.52 -13.27 -13.03
N CYS A 77 -27.47 -14.14 -13.44
CA CYS A 77 -27.72 -15.40 -12.73
C CYS A 77 -26.47 -16.28 -12.65
N LEU A 78 -25.78 -16.48 -13.78
CA LEU A 78 -24.57 -17.27 -13.85
C LEU A 78 -23.42 -16.69 -12.99
N SER A 79 -23.27 -15.37 -13.02
CA SER A 79 -22.27 -14.66 -12.22
C SER A 79 -22.49 -14.88 -10.70
N GLN A 80 -23.76 -14.88 -10.25
CA GLN A 80 -24.11 -15.12 -8.86
C GLN A 80 -23.90 -16.60 -8.43
N ARG A 81 -24.00 -17.53 -9.38
CA ARG A 81 -23.65 -18.96 -9.17
C ARG A 81 -22.16 -19.24 -9.25
N GLY A 82 -21.33 -18.24 -9.57
CA GLY A 82 -19.88 -18.42 -9.73
C GLY A 82 -19.43 -18.94 -11.10
N ALA A 83 -20.36 -19.15 -12.06
CA ALA A 83 -20.06 -19.52 -13.44
C ALA A 83 -19.55 -18.30 -14.23
N LEU A 84 -18.37 -17.78 -13.86
CA LEU A 84 -17.87 -16.48 -14.29
C LEU A 84 -17.56 -16.44 -15.80
N ALA A 85 -17.01 -17.52 -16.35
CA ALA A 85 -16.68 -17.62 -17.77
C ALA A 85 -17.91 -17.59 -18.66
N ASP A 86 -18.96 -18.31 -18.27
CA ASP A 86 -20.23 -18.35 -19.02
C ASP A 86 -20.96 -17.00 -18.95
N ALA A 87 -20.95 -16.37 -17.78
CA ALA A 87 -21.51 -15.03 -17.60
C ALA A 87 -20.81 -13.99 -18.50
N GLU A 88 -19.49 -14.04 -18.56
CA GLU A 88 -18.69 -13.18 -19.42
C GLU A 88 -19.02 -13.38 -20.91
N ALA A 89 -19.14 -14.64 -21.35
CA ALA A 89 -19.50 -14.96 -22.73
C ALA A 89 -20.86 -14.38 -23.11
N LEU A 90 -21.86 -14.48 -22.23
CA LEU A 90 -23.18 -13.91 -22.46
C LEU A 90 -23.16 -12.37 -22.49
N TRP A 91 -22.43 -11.70 -21.59
CA TRP A 91 -22.30 -10.24 -21.63
C TRP A 91 -21.55 -9.77 -22.87
N ARG A 92 -20.51 -10.48 -23.32
CA ARG A 92 -19.83 -10.16 -24.60
C ARG A 92 -20.75 -10.31 -25.78
N LYS A 93 -21.58 -11.36 -25.82
CA LYS A 93 -22.58 -11.58 -26.85
C LYS A 93 -23.67 -10.49 -26.86
N ALA A 94 -24.13 -10.08 -25.68
CA ALA A 94 -25.07 -8.98 -25.52
C ALA A 94 -24.47 -7.64 -26.01
N LEU A 95 -23.22 -7.33 -25.61
CA LEU A 95 -22.53 -6.11 -26.03
C LEU A 95 -22.26 -6.06 -27.54
N ALA A 96 -22.02 -7.20 -28.19
CA ALA A 96 -21.89 -7.27 -29.66
C ALA A 96 -23.18 -6.91 -30.38
N LYS A 97 -24.35 -7.17 -29.77
CA LYS A 97 -25.68 -6.83 -30.31
C LYS A 97 -26.12 -5.41 -29.95
N ASP A 98 -25.73 -4.93 -28.76
CA ASP A 98 -26.00 -3.56 -28.34
C ASP A 98 -24.70 -2.94 -27.81
N PRO A 99 -23.86 -2.40 -28.71
CA PRO A 99 -22.56 -1.82 -28.33
C PRO A 99 -22.67 -0.54 -27.50
N ASN A 100 -23.83 0.11 -27.51
CA ASN A 100 -24.01 1.40 -26.81
C ASN A 100 -24.62 1.29 -25.42
N GLU A 101 -25.05 0.09 -24.99
CA GLU A 101 -25.59 -0.11 -23.63
C GLU A 101 -24.48 -0.03 -22.57
N PRO A 102 -24.43 1.05 -21.74
CA PRO A 102 -23.35 1.27 -20.79
C PRO A 102 -23.26 0.17 -19.74
N MET A 103 -24.42 -0.39 -19.36
CA MET A 103 -24.53 -1.40 -18.31
C MET A 103 -23.78 -2.69 -18.64
N LEU A 104 -23.79 -3.09 -19.93
CA LEU A 104 -23.07 -4.27 -20.39
C LEU A 104 -21.54 -4.09 -20.26
N SER A 105 -21.04 -2.91 -20.61
CA SER A 105 -19.63 -2.56 -20.41
C SER A 105 -19.25 -2.52 -18.94
N TYR A 106 -20.12 -1.97 -18.08
CA TYR A 106 -19.90 -1.93 -16.63
C TYR A 106 -19.80 -3.32 -16.02
N ASN A 107 -20.74 -4.23 -16.35
CA ASN A 107 -20.73 -5.59 -15.82
C ASN A 107 -19.53 -6.40 -16.31
N LEU A 108 -19.11 -6.23 -17.57
CA LEU A 108 -17.85 -6.80 -18.07
C LEU A 108 -16.65 -6.25 -17.32
N GLY A 109 -16.65 -4.98 -16.94
CA GLY A 109 -15.63 -4.37 -16.10
C GLY A 109 -15.56 -5.00 -14.70
N LEU A 110 -16.71 -5.21 -14.04
CA LEU A 110 -16.79 -5.90 -12.76
C LEU A 110 -16.28 -7.36 -12.87
N MET A 111 -16.65 -8.04 -13.96
CA MET A 111 -16.21 -9.40 -14.23
C MET A 111 -14.69 -9.47 -14.44
N ALA A 112 -14.14 -8.60 -15.27
CA ALA A 112 -12.70 -8.52 -15.51
C ALA A 112 -11.93 -8.27 -14.20
N ARG A 113 -12.45 -7.38 -13.32
CA ARG A 113 -11.86 -7.14 -11.99
C ARG A 113 -11.89 -8.40 -11.12
N ARG A 114 -13.00 -9.13 -11.06
CA ARG A 114 -13.12 -10.40 -10.31
C ARG A 114 -12.12 -11.46 -10.78
N MET A 115 -11.80 -11.46 -12.08
CA MET A 115 -10.84 -12.36 -12.71
C MET A 115 -9.39 -11.85 -12.66
N GLY A 116 -9.10 -10.75 -11.96
CA GLY A 116 -7.77 -10.16 -11.85
C GLY A 116 -7.28 -9.42 -13.11
N ARG A 117 -8.13 -9.29 -14.15
CA ARG A 117 -7.78 -8.59 -15.40
C ARG A 117 -8.01 -7.07 -15.26
N LEU A 118 -7.14 -6.44 -14.46
CA LEU A 118 -7.35 -5.08 -13.97
C LEU A 118 -7.32 -4.02 -15.08
N ASP A 119 -6.47 -4.17 -16.09
CA ASP A 119 -6.41 -3.23 -17.23
C ASP A 119 -7.67 -3.30 -18.12
N GLU A 120 -8.20 -4.51 -18.34
CA GLU A 120 -9.48 -4.68 -19.04
C GLU A 120 -10.62 -4.06 -18.22
N ALA A 121 -10.66 -4.27 -16.91
CA ALA A 121 -11.64 -3.65 -16.01
C ALA A 121 -11.61 -2.12 -16.12
N ALA A 122 -10.43 -1.50 -16.05
CA ALA A 122 -10.26 -0.06 -16.20
C ALA A 122 -10.76 0.44 -17.56
N LYS A 123 -10.45 -0.28 -18.64
CA LYS A 123 -10.94 0.05 -19.99
C LYS A 123 -12.46 0.04 -20.04
N ARG A 124 -13.10 -1.02 -19.51
CA ARG A 124 -14.56 -1.19 -19.51
C ARG A 124 -15.27 -0.11 -18.68
N PHE A 125 -14.75 0.25 -17.51
CA PHE A 125 -15.32 1.33 -16.71
C PHE A 125 -15.19 2.68 -17.42
N ARG A 126 -14.06 2.99 -18.06
CA ARG A 126 -13.91 4.20 -18.89
C ARG A 126 -14.86 4.22 -20.08
N ASP A 127 -15.08 3.07 -20.73
CA ASP A 127 -16.05 2.96 -21.83
C ASP A 127 -17.48 3.24 -21.33
N THR A 128 -17.83 2.76 -20.13
CA THR A 128 -19.12 3.04 -19.48
C THR A 128 -19.28 4.54 -19.20
N ILE A 129 -18.28 5.16 -18.56
CA ILE A 129 -18.29 6.60 -18.21
C ILE A 129 -18.40 7.47 -19.49
N ARG A 130 -17.73 7.07 -20.59
CA ARG A 130 -17.79 7.80 -21.86
C ARG A 130 -19.18 7.79 -22.47
N ARG A 131 -19.91 6.64 -22.36
CA ARG A 131 -21.28 6.49 -22.90
C ARG A 131 -22.33 7.06 -21.97
N ALA A 132 -22.11 6.95 -20.66
CA ALA A 132 -22.98 7.45 -19.60
C ALA A 132 -22.16 8.21 -18.56
N PRO A 133 -21.87 9.51 -18.77
CA PRO A 133 -21.05 10.32 -17.84
C PRO A 133 -21.62 10.41 -16.43
N THR A 134 -22.94 10.21 -16.28
CA THR A 134 -23.65 10.20 -15.00
C THR A 134 -23.69 8.85 -14.30
N HIS A 135 -23.02 7.81 -14.85
CA HIS A 135 -22.98 6.49 -14.22
C HIS A 135 -22.00 6.48 -13.05
N VAL A 136 -22.53 6.81 -11.89
CA VAL A 136 -21.75 7.02 -10.65
C VAL A 136 -21.00 5.76 -10.18
N GLU A 137 -21.62 4.57 -10.32
CA GLU A 137 -21.02 3.31 -9.90
C GLU A 137 -19.79 2.94 -10.74
N ALA A 138 -19.81 3.23 -12.06
CA ALA A 138 -18.65 2.97 -12.92
C ALA A 138 -17.46 3.87 -12.54
N ARG A 139 -17.73 5.13 -12.17
CA ARG A 139 -16.71 6.08 -11.74
C ARG A 139 -16.12 5.65 -10.40
N LEU A 140 -16.94 5.26 -9.42
CA LEU A 140 -16.46 4.70 -8.17
C LEU A 140 -15.66 3.41 -8.36
N ALA A 141 -16.11 2.53 -9.26
CA ALA A 141 -15.40 1.28 -9.55
C ALA A 141 -14.03 1.55 -10.19
N LEU A 142 -13.94 2.53 -11.10
CA LEU A 142 -12.67 2.96 -11.68
C LEU A 142 -11.73 3.58 -10.65
N ALA A 143 -12.26 4.46 -9.80
CA ALA A 143 -11.50 5.08 -8.73
C ALA A 143 -10.98 4.05 -7.73
N SER A 144 -11.83 3.11 -7.32
CA SER A 144 -11.41 1.99 -6.47
C SER A 144 -10.29 1.18 -7.11
N LEU A 145 -10.41 0.88 -8.40
CA LEU A 145 -9.36 0.16 -9.12
C LEU A 145 -8.04 0.93 -9.15
N HIS A 146 -8.10 2.26 -9.28
CA HIS A 146 -6.91 3.11 -9.19
C HIS A 146 -6.30 3.10 -7.78
N LEU A 147 -7.13 3.13 -6.72
CA LEU A 147 -6.65 2.96 -5.34
C LEU A 147 -5.98 1.61 -5.16
N ASP A 148 -6.62 0.53 -5.65
CA ASP A 148 -6.11 -0.84 -5.63
C ASP A 148 -4.75 -0.98 -6.31
N GLN A 149 -4.47 -0.20 -7.33
CA GLN A 149 -3.21 -0.18 -8.06
C GLN A 149 -2.18 0.85 -7.54
N GLY A 150 -2.47 1.55 -6.44
CA GLY A 150 -1.61 2.62 -5.92
C GLY A 150 -1.54 3.87 -6.81
N ARG A 151 -2.47 4.00 -7.77
CA ARG A 151 -2.56 5.15 -8.69
C ARG A 151 -3.38 6.28 -8.05
N PHE A 152 -2.91 6.79 -6.90
CA PHE A 152 -3.69 7.70 -6.05
C PHE A 152 -4.09 9.00 -6.74
N ALA A 153 -3.21 9.61 -7.55
CA ALA A 153 -3.54 10.81 -8.32
C ALA A 153 -4.62 10.57 -9.40
N ALA A 154 -4.71 9.36 -9.95
CA ALA A 154 -5.80 9.02 -10.86
C ALA A 154 -7.11 8.80 -10.10
N ALA A 155 -7.05 8.15 -8.94
CA ALA A 155 -8.21 7.97 -8.07
C ALA A 155 -8.76 9.31 -7.57
N GLU A 156 -7.91 10.24 -7.14
CA GLU A 156 -8.26 11.59 -6.72
C GLU A 156 -9.08 12.31 -7.81
N ARG A 157 -8.60 12.34 -9.06
CA ARG A 157 -9.31 13.00 -10.17
C ARG A 157 -10.71 12.43 -10.41
N GLU A 158 -10.82 11.10 -10.45
CA GLU A 158 -12.13 10.44 -10.65
C GLU A 158 -13.07 10.71 -9.48
N LEU A 159 -12.57 10.73 -8.25
CA LEU A 159 -13.37 10.96 -7.04
C LEU A 159 -13.75 12.43 -6.86
N ALA A 160 -12.87 13.37 -7.19
CA ALA A 160 -13.18 14.79 -7.17
C ALA A 160 -14.32 15.12 -8.15
N GLU A 161 -14.27 14.59 -9.36
CA GLU A 161 -15.37 14.76 -10.34
C GLU A 161 -16.65 14.06 -9.89
N PHE A 162 -16.53 12.85 -9.30
CA PHE A 162 -17.66 12.13 -8.72
C PHE A 162 -18.35 12.95 -7.63
N THR A 163 -17.58 13.42 -6.63
CA THR A 163 -18.15 14.17 -5.49
C THR A 163 -18.77 15.48 -5.94
N TYR A 164 -18.14 16.19 -6.88
CA TYR A 164 -18.68 17.43 -7.46
C TYR A 164 -20.03 17.21 -8.16
N ASN A 165 -20.14 16.17 -8.98
CA ASN A 165 -21.39 15.85 -9.68
C ASN A 165 -22.50 15.43 -8.71
N LEU A 166 -22.13 14.68 -7.66
CA LEU A 166 -23.10 14.21 -6.69
C LEU A 166 -23.60 15.33 -5.78
N ASP A 167 -22.73 16.30 -5.41
CA ASP A 167 -23.12 17.50 -4.68
C ASP A 167 -24.22 18.28 -5.41
N ARG A 168 -24.11 18.42 -6.70
CA ARG A 168 -25.14 19.07 -7.53
C ARG A 168 -26.45 18.26 -7.56
N ALA A 169 -26.37 16.93 -7.61
CA ALA A 169 -27.53 16.06 -7.59
C ALA A 169 -28.25 16.08 -6.25
N ILE A 170 -27.49 16.13 -5.14
CA ILE A 170 -28.05 16.19 -3.78
C ILE A 170 -28.85 17.47 -3.55
N GLN A 171 -28.48 18.58 -4.18
CA GLN A 171 -29.20 19.86 -4.08
C GLN A 171 -30.54 19.87 -4.79
N GLN A 172 -30.84 18.87 -5.64
CA GLN A 172 -32.14 18.75 -6.29
C GLN A 172 -33.20 18.15 -5.33
N PRO A 173 -34.48 18.43 -5.51
CA PRO A 173 -35.53 17.83 -4.70
C PRO A 173 -35.44 16.29 -4.67
N GLY A 174 -35.40 15.70 -3.49
CA GLY A 174 -35.25 14.25 -3.31
C GLY A 174 -33.80 13.73 -3.42
N GLY A 175 -32.82 14.59 -3.66
CA GLY A 175 -31.42 14.20 -3.79
C GLY A 175 -30.74 13.71 -2.51
N GLU A 176 -31.34 13.95 -1.34
CA GLU A 176 -30.80 13.54 -0.04
C GLU A 176 -30.53 12.02 0.08
N VAL A 177 -31.25 11.21 -0.67
CA VAL A 177 -31.07 9.76 -0.75
C VAL A 177 -29.66 9.40 -1.26
N LEU A 178 -28.95 10.32 -1.89
CA LEU A 178 -27.60 10.14 -2.43
C LEU A 178 -26.48 10.42 -1.39
N LYS A 179 -26.82 10.99 -0.22
CA LYS A 179 -25.83 11.30 0.83
C LYS A 179 -24.96 10.11 1.25
N PRO A 180 -25.48 8.89 1.48
CA PRO A 180 -24.64 7.74 1.83
C PRO A 180 -23.64 7.37 0.72
N LEU A 181 -24.01 7.57 -0.55
CA LEU A 181 -23.13 7.36 -1.69
C LEU A 181 -22.06 8.45 -1.77
N GLN A 182 -22.44 9.71 -1.47
CA GLN A 182 -21.52 10.83 -1.35
C GLN A 182 -20.50 10.62 -0.24
N ALA A 183 -20.95 10.20 0.95
CA ALA A 183 -20.05 9.86 2.06
C ALA A 183 -19.01 8.81 1.66
N ARG A 184 -19.43 7.79 0.92
CA ARG A 184 -18.51 6.76 0.39
C ARG A 184 -17.47 7.35 -0.56
N GLY A 185 -17.91 8.18 -1.50
CA GLY A 185 -17.00 8.82 -2.46
C GLY A 185 -16.01 9.76 -1.77
N ARG A 186 -16.48 10.55 -0.81
CA ARG A 186 -15.65 11.45 0.00
C ARG A 186 -14.66 10.68 0.86
N ASN A 187 -15.05 9.55 1.46
CA ASN A 187 -14.12 8.70 2.21
C ASN A 187 -13.00 8.17 1.31
N MET A 188 -13.34 7.66 0.13
CA MET A 188 -12.34 7.20 -0.84
C MET A 188 -11.42 8.34 -1.31
N LEU A 189 -11.96 9.55 -1.49
CA LEU A 189 -11.17 10.74 -1.84
C LEU A 189 -10.23 11.14 -0.71
N GLY A 190 -10.71 11.17 0.54
CA GLY A 190 -9.89 11.41 1.72
C GLY A 190 -8.74 10.41 1.84
N HIS A 191 -9.01 9.13 1.60
CA HIS A 191 -7.95 8.11 1.55
C HIS A 191 -6.94 8.38 0.43
N ALA A 192 -7.37 8.71 -0.78
CA ALA A 192 -6.46 9.05 -1.88
C ALA A 192 -5.57 10.25 -1.54
N LEU A 193 -6.16 11.32 -1.00
CA LEU A 193 -5.44 12.53 -0.57
C LEU A 193 -4.43 12.22 0.54
N TYR A 194 -4.81 11.43 1.55
CA TYR A 194 -3.89 10.95 2.58
C TYR A 194 -2.68 10.23 1.96
N ARG A 195 -2.92 9.32 1.02
CA ARG A 195 -1.85 8.56 0.34
C ARG A 195 -0.95 9.43 -0.54
N LEU A 196 -1.42 10.57 -1.01
CA LEU A 196 -0.65 11.59 -1.73
C LEU A 196 0.12 12.53 -0.79
N GLY A 197 -0.13 12.45 0.52
CA GLY A 197 0.47 13.36 1.51
C GLY A 197 -0.28 14.70 1.66
N HIS A 198 -1.46 14.82 1.06
CA HIS A 198 -2.32 16.01 1.15
C HIS A 198 -3.23 15.90 2.40
N TYR A 199 -2.62 15.91 3.59
CA TYR A 199 -3.30 15.57 4.84
C TYR A 199 -4.40 16.56 5.25
N GLY A 200 -4.16 17.88 5.12
CA GLY A 200 -5.18 18.91 5.41
C GLY A 200 -6.42 18.74 4.53
N PRO A 201 -6.31 18.74 3.19
CA PRO A 201 -7.43 18.45 2.30
C PRO A 201 -8.10 17.09 2.57
N ALA A 202 -7.35 16.06 2.98
CA ALA A 202 -7.93 14.78 3.37
C ALA A 202 -8.87 14.90 4.56
N ILE A 203 -8.47 15.64 5.61
CA ILE A 203 -9.29 15.88 6.81
C ILE A 203 -10.57 16.63 6.43
N GLU A 204 -10.47 17.70 5.63
CA GLU A 204 -11.63 18.49 5.21
C GLU A 204 -12.67 17.62 4.47
N VAL A 205 -12.23 16.78 3.55
CA VAL A 205 -13.13 15.88 2.80
C VAL A 205 -13.73 14.80 3.70
N LEU A 206 -12.96 14.27 4.66
CA LEU A 206 -13.44 13.27 5.62
C LEU A 206 -14.43 13.88 6.62
N ASP A 207 -14.25 15.13 7.03
CA ASP A 207 -15.24 15.86 7.84
C ASP A 207 -16.57 16.01 7.10
N MET A 208 -16.55 16.34 5.81
CA MET A 208 -17.77 16.34 4.98
C MET A 208 -18.38 14.94 4.86
N ALA A 209 -17.56 13.88 4.76
CA ALA A 209 -18.05 12.51 4.72
C ALA A 209 -18.76 12.11 6.01
N LEU A 210 -18.26 12.56 7.17
CA LEU A 210 -18.89 12.33 8.48
C LEU A 210 -20.27 13.00 8.64
N GLN A 211 -20.49 14.12 7.93
CA GLN A 211 -21.81 14.79 7.90
C GLN A 211 -22.82 14.01 7.04
N ASP A 212 -22.36 13.34 5.98
CA ASP A 212 -23.24 12.67 5.03
C ASP A 212 -23.52 11.19 5.37
N VAL A 213 -22.70 10.56 6.23
CA VAL A 213 -22.74 9.10 6.46
C VAL A 213 -24.00 8.63 7.22
N GLY A 214 -24.73 9.56 7.89
CA GLY A 214 -25.88 9.21 8.72
C GLY A 214 -25.49 8.35 9.92
N ASP A 215 -26.39 7.43 10.30
CA ASP A 215 -26.28 6.61 11.53
C ASP A 215 -25.52 5.27 11.32
N ASP A 216 -24.88 5.06 10.17
CA ASP A 216 -24.09 3.85 9.90
C ASP A 216 -22.79 3.89 10.74
N ALA A 217 -22.84 3.28 11.92
CA ALA A 217 -21.71 3.26 12.87
C ALA A 217 -20.45 2.65 12.26
N ALA A 218 -20.56 1.59 11.46
CA ALA A 218 -19.41 0.93 10.85
C ALA A 218 -18.73 1.84 9.82
N ARG A 219 -19.49 2.50 8.98
CA ARG A 219 -18.95 3.48 8.01
C ARG A 219 -18.40 4.70 8.69
N ARG A 220 -19.09 5.21 9.72
CA ARG A 220 -18.59 6.33 10.53
C ARG A 220 -17.26 5.99 11.16
N GLY A 221 -17.11 4.80 11.76
CA GLY A 221 -15.84 4.32 12.31
C GLY A 221 -14.74 4.23 11.25
N GLN A 222 -15.07 3.78 10.04
CA GLN A 222 -14.09 3.73 8.94
C GLN A 222 -13.61 5.13 8.52
N ILE A 223 -14.52 6.10 8.36
CA ILE A 223 -14.18 7.48 8.00
C ILE A 223 -13.31 8.11 9.09
N MET A 224 -13.66 7.92 10.37
CA MET A 224 -12.86 8.41 11.50
C MET A 224 -11.48 7.76 11.54
N SER A 225 -11.36 6.50 11.21
CA SER A 225 -10.09 5.78 11.09
C SER A 225 -9.20 6.38 10.01
N ASP A 226 -9.74 6.67 8.81
CA ASP A 226 -8.98 7.32 7.74
C ASP A 226 -8.58 8.77 8.12
N ARG A 227 -9.45 9.48 8.88
CA ARG A 227 -9.16 10.81 9.42
C ARG A 227 -8.03 10.77 10.45
N ALA A 228 -8.01 9.76 11.32
CA ALA A 228 -6.92 9.55 12.27
C ALA A 228 -5.57 9.36 11.57
N LEU A 229 -5.53 8.63 10.46
CA LEU A 229 -4.31 8.51 9.65
C LEU A 229 -3.85 9.88 9.10
N ALA A 230 -4.79 10.71 8.63
CA ALA A 230 -4.46 12.04 8.10
C ALA A 230 -3.96 13.00 9.20
N LEU A 231 -4.56 12.96 10.40
CA LEU A 231 -4.10 13.69 11.59
C LEU A 231 -2.68 13.25 11.99
N GLY A 232 -2.41 11.94 12.01
CA GLY A 232 -1.08 11.41 12.23
C GLY A 232 -0.06 11.90 11.20
N GLY A 233 -0.49 12.07 9.95
CA GLY A 233 0.32 12.66 8.86
C GLY A 233 0.74 14.10 9.11
N LEU A 234 -0.08 14.87 9.81
CA LEU A 234 0.23 16.24 10.27
C LEU A 234 1.03 16.27 11.60
N ASN A 235 1.39 15.11 12.17
CA ASN A 235 1.98 14.95 13.50
C ASN A 235 1.05 15.40 14.66
N HIS A 236 -0.26 15.46 14.44
CA HIS A 236 -1.25 15.71 15.50
C HIS A 236 -1.54 14.38 16.23
N HIS A 237 -0.52 13.86 16.91
CA HIS A 237 -0.53 12.48 17.45
C HIS A 237 -1.65 12.24 18.47
N ASP A 238 -1.87 13.14 19.42
CA ASP A 238 -2.89 12.97 20.45
C ASP A 238 -4.31 12.98 19.84
N GLU A 239 -4.57 13.88 18.89
CA GLU A 239 -5.84 13.92 18.16
C GLU A 239 -6.06 12.67 17.32
N ALA A 240 -5.00 12.17 16.66
CA ALA A 240 -5.05 10.96 15.86
C ALA A 240 -5.39 9.72 16.71
N ILE A 241 -4.78 9.59 17.90
CA ILE A 241 -5.07 8.50 18.83
C ILE A 241 -6.51 8.59 19.32
N ALA A 242 -6.94 9.77 19.81
CA ALA A 242 -8.31 9.96 20.29
C ALA A 242 -9.37 9.67 19.21
N GLU A 243 -9.07 10.02 17.94
CA GLU A 243 -9.97 9.74 16.83
C GLU A 243 -10.01 8.25 16.49
N ALA A 244 -8.85 7.56 16.51
CA ALA A 244 -8.79 6.12 16.27
C ALA A 244 -9.49 5.32 17.39
N GLU A 245 -9.40 5.76 18.65
CA GLU A 245 -10.12 5.15 19.79
C GLU A 245 -11.64 5.32 19.62
N ARG A 246 -12.11 6.50 19.20
CA ARG A 246 -13.53 6.72 18.88
C ARG A 246 -14.01 5.85 17.72
N ALA A 247 -13.19 5.72 16.68
CA ALA A 247 -13.48 4.82 15.57
C ALA A 247 -13.59 3.36 16.03
N LEU A 248 -12.69 2.92 16.91
CA LEU A 248 -12.69 1.57 17.48
C LEU A 248 -13.95 1.31 18.34
N ALA A 249 -14.39 2.30 19.10
CA ALA A 249 -15.61 2.19 19.90
C ALA A 249 -16.86 1.94 19.02
N LEU A 250 -16.90 2.48 17.79
CA LEU A 250 -17.99 2.26 16.84
C LEU A 250 -17.92 0.90 16.13
N ALA A 251 -16.72 0.36 15.91
CA ALA A 251 -16.53 -0.90 15.19
C ALA A 251 -15.39 -1.75 15.78
N PRO A 252 -15.53 -2.30 17.00
CA PRO A 252 -14.46 -2.99 17.73
C PRO A 252 -14.00 -4.29 17.07
N GLN A 253 -14.83 -4.88 16.22
CA GLN A 253 -14.52 -6.11 15.48
C GLN A 253 -13.95 -5.84 14.08
N SER A 254 -13.50 -4.62 13.78
CA SER A 254 -12.86 -4.29 12.52
C SER A 254 -11.35 -4.50 12.61
N PRO A 255 -10.75 -5.45 11.87
CA PRO A 255 -9.29 -5.64 11.86
C PRO A 255 -8.57 -4.36 11.45
N SER A 256 -9.16 -3.64 10.51
CA SER A 256 -8.60 -2.44 9.95
C SER A 256 -8.51 -1.29 10.96
N ILE A 257 -9.58 -1.05 11.72
CA ILE A 257 -9.62 0.03 12.71
C ILE A 257 -8.69 -0.29 13.88
N ASN A 258 -8.65 -1.55 14.34
CA ASN A 258 -7.69 -1.99 15.34
C ASN A 258 -6.24 -1.75 14.87
N HIS A 259 -5.94 -2.08 13.62
CA HIS A 259 -4.63 -1.82 13.04
C HIS A 259 -4.31 -0.31 12.99
N VAL A 260 -5.26 0.55 12.59
CA VAL A 260 -5.02 2.01 12.55
C VAL A 260 -4.72 2.57 13.93
N LEU A 261 -5.42 2.13 14.98
CA LEU A 261 -5.09 2.55 16.33
C LEU A 261 -3.63 2.18 16.68
N GLY A 262 -3.23 0.93 16.43
CA GLY A 262 -1.84 0.54 16.64
C GLY A 262 -0.83 1.30 15.78
N PHE A 263 -1.19 1.58 14.53
CA PHE A 263 -0.37 2.34 13.60
C PHE A 263 -0.13 3.79 14.10
N VAL A 264 -1.16 4.51 14.50
CA VAL A 264 -1.02 5.88 15.01
C VAL A 264 -0.26 5.91 16.35
N LEU A 265 -0.47 4.92 17.23
CA LEU A 265 0.30 4.77 18.47
C LEU A 265 1.79 4.55 18.20
N TYR A 266 2.13 3.69 17.26
CA TYR A 266 3.53 3.45 16.86
C TYR A 266 4.20 4.75 16.39
N PHE A 267 3.54 5.51 15.49
CA PHE A 267 4.08 6.78 14.97
C PHE A 267 4.07 7.92 15.99
N ALA A 268 3.23 7.84 17.01
CA ALA A 268 3.26 8.74 18.17
C ALA A 268 4.42 8.43 19.16
N GLY A 269 5.32 7.48 18.82
CA GLY A 269 6.43 7.10 19.69
C GLY A 269 6.02 6.18 20.86
N ARG A 270 4.85 5.52 20.76
CA ARG A 270 4.30 4.60 21.77
C ARG A 270 4.26 3.15 21.25
N PRO A 271 5.43 2.56 20.88
CA PRO A 271 5.46 1.25 20.20
C PRO A 271 4.94 0.11 21.10
N SER A 272 5.15 0.17 22.42
CA SER A 272 4.63 -0.84 23.34
C SER A 272 3.10 -0.86 23.39
N ASP A 273 2.47 0.33 23.37
CA ASP A 273 1.02 0.46 23.39
C ASP A 273 0.37 0.03 22.05
N ALA A 274 1.14 0.14 20.96
CA ALA A 274 0.71 -0.26 19.61
C ALA A 274 0.49 -1.78 19.46
N VAL A 275 1.20 -2.60 20.25
CA VAL A 275 1.22 -4.06 20.08
C VAL A 275 -0.18 -4.65 20.26
N ALA A 276 -0.87 -4.35 21.36
CA ALA A 276 -2.15 -4.97 21.70
C ALA A 276 -3.25 -4.74 20.64
N PRO A 277 -3.51 -3.51 20.15
CA PRO A 277 -4.51 -3.31 19.10
C PRO A 277 -4.11 -3.98 17.79
N ILE A 278 -2.80 -4.06 17.44
CA ILE A 278 -2.39 -4.74 16.21
C ILE A 278 -2.56 -6.26 16.34
N GLU A 279 -2.25 -6.85 17.49
CA GLU A 279 -2.52 -8.27 17.77
C GLU A 279 -4.02 -8.56 17.68
N LYS A 280 -4.87 -7.67 18.20
CA LYS A 280 -6.33 -7.80 18.05
C LYS A 280 -6.77 -7.77 16.58
N ALA A 281 -6.16 -6.93 15.75
CA ALA A 281 -6.40 -6.95 14.31
C ALA A 281 -6.06 -8.31 13.68
N LEU A 282 -4.96 -8.96 14.11
CA LEU A 282 -4.52 -10.27 13.63
C LEU A 282 -5.33 -11.44 14.21
N GLU A 283 -5.89 -11.32 15.42
CA GLU A 283 -6.88 -12.28 15.93
C GLU A 283 -8.15 -12.30 15.04
N LEU A 284 -8.57 -11.13 14.60
CA LEU A 284 -9.75 -10.96 13.73
C LEU A 284 -9.48 -11.38 12.29
N ASP A 285 -8.28 -11.11 11.79
CA ASP A 285 -7.81 -11.50 10.44
C ASP A 285 -6.32 -11.88 10.48
N PRO A 286 -5.97 -13.16 10.67
CA PRO A 286 -4.57 -13.61 10.74
C PRO A 286 -3.76 -13.36 9.46
N SER A 287 -4.44 -13.09 8.34
CA SER A 287 -3.79 -12.82 7.05
C SER A 287 -3.63 -11.32 6.75
N PHE A 288 -4.01 -10.44 7.68
CA PHE A 288 -4.01 -8.99 7.47
C PHE A 288 -2.58 -8.44 7.36
N ALA A 289 -2.04 -8.43 6.14
CA ALA A 289 -0.65 -8.08 5.86
C ALA A 289 -0.19 -6.71 6.43
N PRO A 290 -1.00 -5.62 6.42
CA PRO A 290 -0.61 -4.36 7.04
C PRO A 290 -0.34 -4.50 8.54
N ALA A 291 -1.17 -5.26 9.26
CA ALA A 291 -0.99 -5.47 10.69
C ALA A 291 0.29 -6.26 11.00
N LEU A 292 0.59 -7.31 10.23
CA LEU A 292 1.84 -8.06 10.39
C LEU A 292 3.07 -7.16 10.24
N LYS A 293 3.09 -6.30 9.22
CA LYS A 293 4.21 -5.37 8.99
C LYS A 293 4.34 -4.33 10.10
N THR A 294 3.22 -3.77 10.54
CA THR A 294 3.24 -2.77 11.63
C THR A 294 3.58 -3.41 12.97
N LEU A 295 3.13 -4.64 13.24
CA LEU A 295 3.50 -5.38 14.44
C LEU A 295 5.00 -5.64 14.51
N ALA A 296 5.61 -6.01 13.38
CA ALA A 296 7.05 -6.20 13.32
C ALA A 296 7.81 -4.89 13.64
N LEU A 297 7.35 -3.75 13.09
CA LEU A 297 7.93 -2.44 13.42
C LEU A 297 7.77 -2.09 14.89
N ALA A 298 6.57 -2.27 15.46
CA ALA A 298 6.29 -1.98 16.85
C ALA A 298 7.12 -2.84 17.80
N ARG A 299 7.22 -4.14 17.55
CA ARG A 299 8.03 -5.08 18.32
C ARG A 299 9.53 -4.78 18.22
N THR A 300 10.01 -4.40 17.03
CA THR A 300 11.40 -3.95 16.83
C THR A 300 11.70 -2.72 17.69
N ALA A 301 10.83 -1.70 17.62
CA ALA A 301 11.00 -0.48 18.42
C ALA A 301 10.87 -0.71 19.93
N ALA A 302 10.12 -1.75 20.33
CA ALA A 302 10.04 -2.21 21.73
C ALA A 302 11.21 -3.15 22.15
N GLY A 303 12.21 -3.38 21.30
CA GLY A 303 13.35 -4.26 21.58
C GLY A 303 13.05 -5.76 21.50
N GLN A 304 11.89 -6.14 20.97
CA GLN A 304 11.42 -7.54 20.87
C GLN A 304 11.78 -8.15 19.50
N THR A 305 13.06 -8.13 19.15
CA THR A 305 13.55 -8.45 17.80
C THR A 305 13.20 -9.84 17.33
N ASP A 306 13.41 -10.89 18.16
CA ASP A 306 13.10 -12.27 17.78
C ASP A 306 11.62 -12.43 17.41
N SER A 307 10.75 -11.78 18.19
CA SER A 307 9.32 -11.78 17.94
C SER A 307 8.96 -11.03 16.63
N ALA A 308 9.64 -9.91 16.34
CA ALA A 308 9.47 -9.19 15.08
C ALA A 308 9.87 -10.05 13.85
N ILE A 309 10.98 -10.79 13.97
CA ILE A 309 11.43 -11.73 12.93
C ILE A 309 10.38 -12.81 12.66
N GLU A 310 9.80 -13.41 13.71
CA GLU A 310 8.75 -14.44 13.53
C GLU A 310 7.48 -13.89 12.89
N VAL A 311 7.08 -12.66 13.23
CA VAL A 311 5.93 -11.99 12.59
C VAL A 311 6.19 -11.74 11.10
N LEU A 312 7.41 -11.31 10.73
CA LEU A 312 7.76 -11.13 9.31
C LEU A 312 7.84 -12.45 8.56
N ARG A 313 8.33 -13.52 9.20
CA ARG A 313 8.26 -14.88 8.61
C ARG A 313 6.81 -15.32 8.39
N GLN A 314 5.90 -15.00 9.30
CA GLN A 314 4.47 -15.26 9.11
C GLN A 314 3.92 -14.46 7.92
N ALA A 315 4.29 -13.17 7.78
CA ALA A 315 3.91 -12.36 6.63
C ALA A 315 4.35 -13.00 5.31
N LEU A 316 5.58 -13.53 5.27
CA LEU A 316 6.12 -14.21 4.07
C LEU A 316 5.50 -15.59 3.82
N ARG A 317 5.02 -16.30 4.85
CA ARG A 317 4.20 -17.51 4.65
C ARG A 317 2.87 -17.19 3.95
N ASN A 318 2.29 -16.03 4.24
CA ASN A 318 1.05 -15.57 3.61
C ASN A 318 1.28 -15.04 2.18
N ASN A 319 2.39 -14.33 1.96
CA ASN A 319 2.79 -13.82 0.65
C ASN A 319 4.32 -13.83 0.54
N ALA A 320 4.86 -14.87 -0.07
CA ALA A 320 6.31 -15.06 -0.23
C ALA A 320 6.98 -13.97 -1.08
N ALA A 321 6.20 -13.24 -1.90
CA ALA A 321 6.68 -12.14 -2.75
C ALA A 321 6.45 -10.75 -2.14
N ASP A 322 6.07 -10.64 -0.84
CA ASP A 322 5.91 -9.34 -0.19
C ASP A 322 7.29 -8.65 -0.04
N ARG A 323 7.58 -7.78 -1.00
CA ARG A 323 8.83 -7.01 -1.07
C ARG A 323 9.16 -6.29 0.24
N ASP A 324 8.16 -5.66 0.86
CA ASP A 324 8.39 -4.88 2.07
C ASP A 324 8.72 -5.77 3.27
N ALA A 325 8.03 -6.91 3.40
CA ALA A 325 8.33 -7.90 4.44
C ALA A 325 9.72 -8.50 4.28
N ILE A 326 10.13 -8.83 3.02
CA ILE A 326 11.48 -9.32 2.71
C ILE A 326 12.54 -8.31 3.10
N LEU A 327 12.37 -7.04 2.74
CA LEU A 327 13.32 -5.98 3.04
C LEU A 327 13.41 -5.69 4.54
N GLN A 328 12.29 -5.69 5.25
CA GLN A 328 12.27 -5.53 6.71
C GLN A 328 12.94 -6.70 7.41
N LEU A 329 12.60 -7.94 7.02
CA LEU A 329 13.18 -9.13 7.62
C LEU A 329 14.70 -9.18 7.41
N SER A 330 15.15 -8.99 6.18
CA SER A 330 16.58 -8.99 5.87
C SER A 330 17.35 -7.89 6.61
N PHE A 331 16.75 -6.71 6.73
CA PHE A 331 17.36 -5.62 7.50
C PHE A 331 17.50 -5.98 8.98
N LEU A 332 16.44 -6.49 9.64
CA LEU A 332 16.49 -6.93 11.03
C LEU A 332 17.52 -8.05 11.25
N GLN A 333 17.59 -9.00 10.32
CA GLN A 333 18.58 -10.07 10.38
C GLN A 333 20.02 -9.51 10.31
N ILE A 334 20.28 -8.51 9.46
CA ILE A 334 21.58 -7.85 9.34
C ILE A 334 21.95 -7.11 10.63
N GLU A 335 21.02 -6.28 11.15
CA GLU A 335 21.25 -5.50 12.38
C GLU A 335 21.57 -6.40 13.59
N HIS A 336 21.08 -7.64 13.61
CA HIS A 336 21.31 -8.60 14.68
C HIS A 336 22.35 -9.68 14.34
N GLY A 337 23.18 -9.44 13.32
CA GLY A 337 24.30 -10.31 12.96
C GLY A 337 23.90 -11.64 12.31
N ARG A 338 22.61 -11.84 11.95
CA ARG A 338 22.11 -13.05 11.29
C ARG A 338 22.34 -12.97 9.78
N PHE A 339 23.58 -12.72 9.39
CA PHE A 339 23.94 -12.40 7.99
C PHE A 339 23.62 -13.52 7.00
N ALA A 340 23.81 -14.78 7.40
CA ALA A 340 23.51 -15.93 6.54
C ALA A 340 22.01 -16.00 6.24
N GLU A 341 21.15 -15.85 7.26
CA GLU A 341 19.70 -15.83 7.12
C GLU A 341 19.24 -14.69 6.21
N ALA A 342 19.87 -13.51 6.31
CA ALA A 342 19.55 -12.37 5.47
C ALA A 342 19.83 -12.66 3.98
N VAL A 343 20.96 -13.33 3.66
CA VAL A 343 21.27 -13.76 2.30
C VAL A 343 20.25 -14.77 1.79
N GLU A 344 19.86 -15.75 2.61
CA GLU A 344 18.84 -16.74 2.28
C GLU A 344 17.46 -16.11 2.05
N THR A 345 17.07 -15.13 2.88
CA THR A 345 15.82 -14.38 2.74
C THR A 345 15.76 -13.60 1.42
N LEU A 346 16.88 -13.01 1.00
CA LEU A 346 16.95 -12.16 -0.19
C LEU A 346 17.12 -12.95 -1.50
N ALA A 347 17.69 -14.15 -1.46
CA ALA A 347 18.06 -14.89 -2.65
C ALA A 347 16.88 -15.21 -3.59
N PRO A 348 15.74 -15.75 -3.13
CA PRO A 348 14.59 -16.02 -3.99
C PRO A 348 14.02 -14.74 -4.62
N PHE A 349 13.91 -13.68 -3.83
CA PHE A 349 13.40 -12.39 -4.31
C PHE A 349 14.29 -11.78 -5.38
N LEU A 350 15.62 -11.80 -5.20
CA LEU A 350 16.56 -11.28 -6.18
C LEU A 350 16.68 -12.14 -7.44
N ALA A 351 16.26 -13.40 -7.40
CA ALA A 351 16.15 -14.23 -8.61
C ALA A 351 15.00 -13.72 -9.52
N GLU A 352 13.89 -13.28 -8.93
CA GLU A 352 12.72 -12.75 -9.66
C GLU A 352 12.86 -11.24 -9.95
N ALA A 353 13.39 -10.48 -9.00
CA ALA A 353 13.57 -9.01 -9.08
C ALA A 353 15.08 -8.64 -9.01
N PRO A 354 15.89 -9.02 -9.99
CA PRO A 354 17.33 -8.91 -9.89
C PRO A 354 17.87 -7.47 -9.80
N ASN A 355 17.05 -6.48 -10.12
CA ASN A 355 17.45 -5.07 -10.14
C ASN A 355 16.84 -4.26 -8.97
N ASP A 356 16.32 -4.92 -7.94
CA ASP A 356 15.86 -4.20 -6.75
C ASP A 356 17.04 -3.65 -5.95
N VAL A 357 17.19 -2.34 -5.98
CA VAL A 357 18.34 -1.63 -5.38
C VAL A 357 18.43 -1.86 -3.87
N ARG A 358 17.28 -1.83 -3.16
CA ARG A 358 17.27 -2.00 -1.71
C ARG A 358 17.62 -3.43 -1.30
N ALA A 359 17.12 -4.42 -2.03
CA ALA A 359 17.46 -5.82 -1.80
C ALA A 359 18.93 -6.10 -2.08
N LEU A 360 19.47 -5.54 -3.18
CA LEU A 360 20.91 -5.62 -3.48
C LEU A 360 21.77 -4.94 -2.41
N ASN A 361 21.33 -3.78 -1.91
CA ASN A 361 22.01 -3.09 -0.82
C ASN A 361 22.04 -3.94 0.47
N ASN A 362 20.90 -4.49 0.90
CA ASN A 362 20.83 -5.37 2.04
C ASN A 362 21.68 -6.64 1.85
N GLN A 363 21.64 -7.24 0.66
CA GLN A 363 22.49 -8.40 0.33
C GLN A 363 23.98 -8.05 0.43
N GLY A 364 24.37 -6.88 -0.05
CA GLY A 364 25.76 -6.39 0.06
C GLY A 364 26.22 -6.24 1.52
N LEU A 365 25.35 -5.68 2.37
CA LEU A 365 25.63 -5.57 3.81
C LEU A 365 25.73 -6.94 4.50
N ALA A 366 24.80 -7.86 4.18
CA ALA A 366 24.86 -9.22 4.71
C ALA A 366 26.13 -9.96 4.31
N LEU A 367 26.53 -9.86 3.04
CA LEU A 367 27.77 -10.45 2.51
C LEU A 367 29.03 -9.84 3.17
N ARG A 368 29.03 -8.52 3.43
CA ARG A 368 30.09 -7.85 4.21
C ARG A 368 30.18 -8.44 5.60
N GLY A 369 29.04 -8.61 6.31
CA GLY A 369 28.99 -9.23 7.62
C GLY A 369 29.53 -10.67 7.65
N LEU A 370 29.31 -11.43 6.57
CA LEU A 370 29.89 -12.77 6.37
C LEU A 370 31.38 -12.76 5.98
N LYS A 371 32.04 -11.60 5.92
CA LYS A 371 33.42 -11.42 5.45
C LYS A 371 33.64 -11.83 3.98
N ARG A 372 32.55 -11.85 3.16
CA ARG A 372 32.58 -12.13 1.71
C ARG A 372 32.72 -10.81 0.94
N GLN A 373 33.78 -10.02 1.24
CA GLN A 373 33.94 -8.63 0.80
C GLN A 373 33.91 -8.45 -0.72
N GLU A 374 34.52 -9.35 -1.50
CA GLU A 374 34.51 -9.23 -2.96
C GLU A 374 33.13 -9.48 -3.57
N GLU A 375 32.32 -10.33 -2.96
CA GLU A 375 30.94 -10.54 -3.38
C GLU A 375 30.07 -9.34 -2.97
N ALA A 376 30.25 -8.84 -1.76
CA ALA A 376 29.60 -7.60 -1.29
C ALA A 376 29.89 -6.43 -2.24
N ARG A 377 31.17 -6.24 -2.62
CA ARG A 377 31.59 -5.22 -3.58
C ARG A 377 30.87 -5.35 -4.94
N ARG A 378 30.81 -6.58 -5.49
CA ARG A 378 30.13 -6.82 -6.78
C ARG A 378 28.65 -6.48 -6.70
N THR A 379 27.99 -6.90 -5.63
CA THR A 379 26.56 -6.66 -5.39
C THR A 379 26.27 -5.18 -5.22
N LEU A 380 27.01 -4.48 -4.36
CA LEU A 380 26.86 -3.04 -4.15
C LEU A 380 27.23 -2.20 -5.37
N LYS A 381 28.24 -2.62 -6.14
CA LYS A 381 28.57 -1.99 -7.43
C LYS A 381 27.45 -2.13 -8.45
N ARG A 382 26.69 -3.25 -8.42
CA ARG A 382 25.47 -3.40 -9.23
C ARG A 382 24.39 -2.44 -8.74
N ALA A 383 24.15 -2.36 -7.42
CA ALA A 383 23.20 -1.43 -6.83
C ALA A 383 23.52 0.03 -7.19
N SER A 384 24.80 0.44 -7.11
CA SER A 384 25.23 1.81 -7.45
C SER A 384 25.10 2.18 -8.92
N ARG A 385 25.14 1.20 -9.84
CA ARG A 385 24.85 1.44 -11.26
C ARG A 385 23.36 1.68 -11.52
N LEU A 386 22.50 1.05 -10.73
CA LEU A 386 21.03 1.20 -10.83
C LEU A 386 20.55 2.48 -10.13
N ALA A 387 21.24 2.91 -9.09
CA ALA A 387 20.96 4.12 -8.32
C ALA A 387 22.27 4.87 -8.03
N PRO A 388 22.82 5.61 -9.02
CA PRO A 388 24.15 6.21 -8.93
C PRO A 388 24.25 7.33 -7.88
N ASP A 389 23.14 7.94 -7.51
CA ASP A 389 23.08 9.04 -6.54
C ASP A 389 22.49 8.64 -5.19
N ASP A 390 22.24 7.33 -4.96
CA ASP A 390 21.73 6.86 -3.66
C ASP A 390 22.85 6.90 -2.60
N PRO A 391 22.75 7.80 -1.59
CA PRO A 391 23.82 8.00 -0.63
C PRO A 391 24.09 6.78 0.25
N LEU A 392 23.09 5.94 0.53
CA LEU A 392 23.25 4.74 1.34
C LEU A 392 24.02 3.67 0.56
N VAL A 393 23.68 3.47 -0.72
CA VAL A 393 24.37 2.51 -1.59
C VAL A 393 25.82 2.93 -1.80
N LEU A 394 26.08 4.22 -2.07
CA LEU A 394 27.42 4.75 -2.25
C LEU A 394 28.28 4.58 -0.99
N THR A 395 27.70 4.90 0.18
CA THR A 395 28.40 4.74 1.47
C THR A 395 28.73 3.28 1.75
N ASN A 396 27.77 2.37 1.58
CA ASN A 396 28.00 0.95 1.83
C ASN A 396 29.04 0.35 0.86
N LEU A 397 29.04 0.77 -0.42
CA LEU A 397 30.11 0.39 -1.35
C LEU A 397 31.46 0.95 -0.93
N GLY A 398 31.52 2.21 -0.51
CA GLY A 398 32.72 2.84 0.02
C GLY A 398 33.27 2.09 1.23
N THR A 399 32.41 1.75 2.17
CA THR A 399 32.79 1.00 3.38
C THR A 399 33.40 -0.37 3.03
N VAL A 400 32.79 -1.11 2.08
CA VAL A 400 33.35 -2.39 1.61
C VAL A 400 34.70 -2.20 0.91
N LEU A 401 34.88 -1.09 0.18
CA LEU A 401 36.20 -0.78 -0.43
C LEU A 401 37.24 -0.45 0.62
N VAL A 402 36.89 0.22 1.71
CA VAL A 402 37.79 0.43 2.87
C VAL A 402 38.18 -0.92 3.49
N ASP A 403 37.21 -1.82 3.71
CA ASP A 403 37.47 -3.18 4.23
C ASP A 403 38.41 -4.00 3.33
N LEU A 404 38.43 -3.71 2.03
CA LEU A 404 39.32 -4.32 1.01
C LEU A 404 40.70 -3.60 0.90
N GLY A 405 41.00 -2.60 1.71
CA GLY A 405 42.22 -1.79 1.62
C GLY A 405 42.23 -0.79 0.44
N ARG A 406 41.07 -0.52 -0.18
CA ARG A 406 40.91 0.34 -1.38
C ARG A 406 40.35 1.70 -1.00
N ALA A 407 40.80 2.28 0.11
CA ALA A 407 40.26 3.53 0.67
C ALA A 407 40.31 4.72 -0.33
N ALA A 408 41.30 4.76 -1.21
CA ALA A 408 41.43 5.80 -2.24
C ALA A 408 40.22 5.80 -3.21
N GLU A 409 39.66 4.63 -3.54
CA GLU A 409 38.47 4.52 -4.40
C GLU A 409 37.19 4.83 -3.60
N ALA A 410 37.18 4.51 -2.30
CA ALA A 410 36.05 4.77 -1.43
C ALA A 410 35.78 6.27 -1.23
N ARG A 411 36.85 7.07 -1.17
CA ARG A 411 36.78 8.51 -0.91
C ARG A 411 35.76 9.24 -1.78
N ALA A 412 35.87 9.09 -3.08
CA ALA A 412 34.97 9.77 -4.03
C ALA A 412 33.49 9.37 -3.84
N LEU A 413 33.23 8.13 -3.43
CA LEU A 413 31.89 7.64 -3.13
C LEU A 413 31.30 8.28 -1.87
N HIS A 414 32.10 8.36 -0.79
CA HIS A 414 31.67 9.02 0.45
C HIS A 414 31.45 10.53 0.25
N GLU A 415 32.36 11.20 -0.48
CA GLU A 415 32.20 12.61 -0.82
C GLU A 415 30.95 12.87 -1.68
N HIS A 416 30.63 11.94 -2.57
CA HIS A 416 29.40 12.02 -3.36
C HIS A 416 28.16 11.84 -2.47
N ALA A 417 28.13 10.85 -1.60
CA ALA A 417 27.04 10.59 -0.68
C ALA A 417 26.76 11.80 0.23
N LEU A 418 27.83 12.41 0.78
CA LEU A 418 27.73 13.57 1.66
C LEU A 418 27.23 14.85 0.96
N ARG A 419 27.35 14.97 -0.39
CA ARG A 419 26.70 16.08 -1.10
C ARG A 419 25.19 16.03 -1.01
N SER A 420 24.61 14.83 -0.98
CA SER A 420 23.15 14.65 -0.85
C SER A 420 22.66 14.75 0.59
N LEU A 421 23.47 14.32 1.57
CA LEU A 421 23.14 14.28 2.99
C LEU A 421 24.35 14.76 3.85
N PRO A 422 24.70 16.04 3.82
CA PRO A 422 25.96 16.55 4.42
C PRO A 422 26.04 16.43 5.94
N GLY A 423 24.91 16.30 6.62
CA GLY A 423 24.85 16.18 8.09
C GLY A 423 24.51 14.80 8.60
N ASP A 424 24.40 13.78 7.75
CA ASP A 424 24.05 12.43 8.23
C ASP A 424 25.21 11.84 9.06
N PRO A 425 25.00 11.51 10.35
CA PRO A 425 26.08 11.09 11.23
C PRO A 425 26.70 9.75 10.85
N ARG A 426 25.93 8.85 10.23
CA ARG A 426 26.45 7.56 9.76
C ARG A 426 27.33 7.71 8.52
N LEU A 427 26.93 8.59 7.58
CA LEU A 427 27.74 8.88 6.41
C LEU A 427 29.07 9.57 6.83
N LEU A 428 29.00 10.51 7.77
CA LEU A 428 30.18 11.17 8.31
C LEU A 428 31.10 10.17 9.04
N ALA A 429 30.57 9.26 9.85
CA ALA A 429 31.35 8.23 10.52
C ALA A 429 32.10 7.33 9.53
N ASN A 430 31.41 6.82 8.49
CA ASN A 430 32.02 6.00 7.47
C ASN A 430 33.07 6.76 6.62
N TYR A 431 32.84 8.04 6.34
CA TYR A 431 33.86 8.87 5.68
C TYR A 431 35.07 9.12 6.56
N GLY A 432 34.86 9.36 7.86
CA GLY A 432 35.94 9.49 8.83
C GLY A 432 36.82 8.23 8.90
N LEU A 433 36.22 7.04 8.90
CA LEU A 433 36.94 5.76 8.79
C LEU A 433 37.75 5.64 7.48
N CYS A 434 37.16 6.09 6.35
CA CYS A 434 37.85 6.11 5.07
C CYS A 434 39.09 7.04 5.10
N LEU A 435 38.95 8.25 5.68
CA LEU A 435 40.06 9.20 5.83
C LEU A 435 41.15 8.65 6.76
N ALA A 436 40.77 7.99 7.85
CA ALA A 436 41.71 7.31 8.75
C ALA A 436 42.51 6.22 8.00
N ALA A 437 41.84 5.41 7.18
CA ALA A 437 42.49 4.38 6.36
C ALA A 437 43.43 4.97 5.28
N LEU A 438 43.23 6.24 4.88
CA LEU A 438 44.10 7.00 3.98
C LEU A 438 45.28 7.67 4.71
N GLY A 439 45.33 7.62 6.06
CA GLY A 439 46.31 8.31 6.88
C GLY A 439 46.03 9.81 7.09
N GLU A 440 44.90 10.34 6.66
CA GLU A 440 44.49 11.73 6.81
C GLU A 440 43.89 11.98 8.20
N ARG A 441 44.69 11.78 9.23
CA ARG A 441 44.24 11.71 10.66
C ARG A 441 43.48 12.95 11.15
N ASP A 442 43.94 14.14 10.80
CA ASP A 442 43.30 15.37 11.28
C ASP A 442 41.93 15.55 10.66
N ARG A 443 41.80 15.32 9.35
CA ARG A 443 40.52 15.36 8.65
C ARG A 443 39.58 14.25 9.12
N ALA A 444 40.10 13.04 9.39
CA ALA A 444 39.33 11.95 9.97
C ALA A 444 38.73 12.36 11.32
N ARG A 445 39.56 12.98 12.19
CA ARG A 445 39.16 13.48 13.51
C ARG A 445 38.06 14.52 13.40
N GLU A 446 38.25 15.55 12.57
CA GLU A 446 37.25 16.59 12.32
C GLU A 446 35.92 16.01 11.81
N THR A 447 35.99 15.05 10.90
CA THR A 447 34.77 14.42 10.32
C THR A 447 34.03 13.55 11.34
N LEU A 448 34.77 12.81 12.18
CA LEU A 448 34.18 12.00 13.27
C LEU A 448 33.57 12.88 14.36
N ASP A 449 34.23 14.00 14.72
CA ASP A 449 33.71 14.97 15.67
C ASP A 449 32.42 15.61 15.13
N ALA A 450 32.31 15.89 13.83
CA ALA A 450 31.09 16.34 13.19
C ALA A 450 29.98 15.26 13.23
N ALA A 451 30.32 13.98 13.06
CA ALA A 451 29.37 12.88 13.23
C ALA A 451 28.80 12.83 14.65
N LEU A 452 29.66 12.96 15.65
CA LEU A 452 29.32 12.95 17.08
C LEU A 452 28.56 14.21 17.53
N ALA A 453 28.81 15.35 16.89
CA ALA A 453 28.02 16.56 17.12
C ALA A 453 26.55 16.39 16.69
N ASN A 454 26.30 15.65 15.60
CA ASN A 454 24.97 15.37 15.10
C ASN A 454 24.30 14.15 15.76
N ASP A 455 25.07 13.17 16.21
CA ASP A 455 24.62 11.99 16.96
C ASP A 455 25.68 11.59 17.98
N PRO A 456 25.57 12.07 19.22
CA PRO A 456 26.52 11.75 20.30
C PRO A 456 26.57 10.25 20.65
N GLY A 457 25.55 9.48 20.28
CA GLY A 457 25.45 8.04 20.54
C GLY A 457 26.01 7.17 19.40
N ASN A 458 26.57 7.75 18.35
CA ASN A 458 27.08 7.00 17.20
C ASN A 458 28.32 6.15 17.58
N MET A 459 28.08 4.86 17.82
CA MET A 459 29.11 3.93 18.30
C MET A 459 30.26 3.73 17.31
N GLU A 460 29.99 3.79 16.00
CA GLU A 460 31.05 3.69 14.98
C GLU A 460 31.99 4.89 15.04
N ALA A 461 31.43 6.10 15.15
CA ALA A 461 32.21 7.32 15.28
C ALA A 461 32.98 7.37 16.61
N LEU A 462 32.37 6.97 17.72
CA LEU A 462 33.03 6.89 19.03
C LEU A 462 34.22 5.94 18.98
N THR A 463 34.03 4.74 18.45
CA THR A 463 35.07 3.71 18.36
C THR A 463 36.21 4.16 17.43
N ALA A 464 35.90 4.71 16.28
CA ALA A 464 36.88 5.20 15.31
C ALA A 464 37.69 6.39 15.88
N ARG A 465 37.01 7.30 16.60
CA ARG A 465 37.62 8.46 17.23
C ARG A 465 38.60 8.07 18.34
N ALA A 466 38.19 7.11 19.19
CA ALA A 466 39.03 6.58 20.25
C ALA A 466 40.25 5.84 19.67
N ALA A 467 40.10 5.10 18.57
CA ALA A 467 41.22 4.43 17.90
C ALA A 467 42.26 5.43 17.36
N LEU A 468 41.82 6.54 16.79
CA LEU A 468 42.70 7.61 16.31
C LEU A 468 43.47 8.29 17.44
N ASP A 469 42.90 8.38 18.65
CA ASP A 469 43.57 8.98 19.81
C ASP A 469 44.54 7.99 20.50
N ALA A 470 44.26 6.69 20.45
CA ALA A 470 45.10 5.66 21.05
C ALA A 470 46.41 5.37 20.26
N GLU A 471 46.43 5.64 18.96
CA GLU A 471 47.64 5.49 18.15
C GLU A 471 48.58 6.69 18.40
N PRO A 472 49.84 6.49 18.83
CA PRO A 472 50.77 7.60 19.01
C PRO A 472 50.98 8.33 17.69
N GLN A 473 51.04 9.67 17.74
CA GLN A 473 51.50 10.47 16.59
C GLN A 473 52.89 9.94 16.21
N ALA A 474 52.96 9.27 15.07
CA ALA A 474 54.27 8.94 14.51
C ALA A 474 55.03 10.27 14.34
N SER A 475 56.07 10.45 15.12
CA SER A 475 56.88 11.66 15.23
C SER A 475 57.16 12.20 13.84
N ALA A 476 56.73 13.41 13.55
CA ALA A 476 57.18 14.23 12.45
C ALA A 476 58.65 14.61 12.71
N ASP A 477 59.54 13.64 12.54
CA ASP A 477 60.98 13.82 12.55
C ASP A 477 61.54 12.85 11.53
N LYS A 478 61.58 13.27 10.29
CA LYS A 478 62.66 12.99 9.32
C LYS A 478 62.56 13.98 8.16
#